data_3a85a8189cebf2ca50ae6f04d6dbba56
#
_entry.id   3a85a8189cebf2ca50ae6f04d6dbba56
#
_cell.length_a   1.000
_cell.length_b   1.000
_cell.length_c   1.000
_cell.angle_alpha   90.00
_cell.angle_beta   90.00
_cell.angle_gamma   90.00
#
_symmetry.space_group_name_H-M   'P 1'
#
loop_
_entity.id
_entity.type
_entity.pdbx_description
1 polymer ?
#
loop_
_entity_poly.entity_id
_entity_poly.type
_entity_poly.pdbx_seq_one_letter_code
_entity_poly.pdbx_strand_id
1 'polypeptide(L)'
;QELSKKVSDARLKYNMQDVAYLQPPSQRSIARFMNMSKWIEWASRMQYVYHTLQDDIKSIYQFIPQNASIVDELSEAMNCITKIEKDVKVNGISYESAARCEQLVRNTLMSGCERLQKLGTYILGYLNREISFMDKEESHNASTDTIESTFGVIKARKSDDGLAGVTPFILMIPLRLHFADKTRRVEFNFKERLEVGRHRHIKEWTDVNLSPNLVVKRLETIGKKCVGF
;
A
#
# COMPACT_ATOMS: atom_id res chain seq x y z
N GLN A 1 12.73 17.56 -7.23
CA GLN A 1 14.16 17.35 -7.52
C GLN A 1 14.98 18.60 -7.22
N GLU A 2 14.60 19.75 -7.71
CA GLU A 2 15.30 21.02 -7.49
C GLU A 2 15.40 21.39 -6.01
N LEU A 3 14.30 21.22 -5.27
CA LEU A 3 14.24 21.42 -3.84
C LEU A 3 15.22 20.50 -3.08
N SER A 4 15.18 19.20 -3.37
CA SER A 4 16.09 18.23 -2.72
C SER A 4 17.55 18.55 -2.98
N LYS A 5 17.87 19.08 -4.16
CA LYS A 5 19.21 19.53 -4.52
C LYS A 5 19.60 20.77 -3.72
N LYS A 6 18.76 21.80 -3.65
CA LYS A 6 18.99 23.02 -2.86
C LYS A 6 19.23 22.69 -1.38
N VAL A 7 18.43 21.81 -0.80
CA VAL A 7 18.60 21.39 0.60
C VAL A 7 19.88 20.59 0.80
N SER A 8 20.24 19.70 -0.14
CA SER A 8 21.50 18.96 -0.09
C SER A 8 22.72 19.87 -0.19
N ASP A 9 22.71 20.82 -1.11
CA ASP A 9 23.80 21.80 -1.30
C ASP A 9 23.94 22.70 -0.08
N ALA A 10 22.83 23.13 0.50
CA ALA A 10 22.81 23.91 1.73
C ALA A 10 23.35 23.12 2.93
N ARG A 11 23.02 21.85 3.05
CA ARG A 11 23.55 20.96 4.09
C ARG A 11 25.07 20.89 4.05
N LEU A 12 25.64 20.75 2.87
CA LEU A 12 27.09 20.69 2.70
C LEU A 12 27.75 22.07 3.02
N LYS A 13 27.13 23.15 2.56
CA LYS A 13 27.65 24.50 2.72
C LYS A 13 27.68 24.99 4.18
N TYR A 14 26.65 24.65 4.96
CA TYR A 14 26.42 25.16 6.31
C TYR A 14 26.70 24.11 7.41
N ASN A 15 27.22 22.95 7.06
CA ASN A 15 27.47 21.86 8.00
C ASN A 15 26.27 21.57 8.95
N MET A 16 25.07 21.45 8.37
CA MET A 16 23.78 21.41 9.07
C MET A 16 23.55 20.12 9.87
N GLN A 17 24.52 19.62 10.62
CA GLN A 17 24.32 18.46 11.48
C GLN A 17 23.31 18.74 12.61
N ASP A 18 23.36 19.95 13.16
CA ASP A 18 22.51 20.40 14.27
C ASP A 18 21.04 20.63 13.84
N VAL A 19 20.78 20.79 12.54
CA VAL A 19 19.45 21.00 11.97
C VAL A 19 18.99 19.85 11.07
N ALA A 20 19.52 18.65 11.29
CA ALA A 20 19.16 17.46 10.52
C ALA A 20 17.64 17.16 10.53
N TYR A 21 16.93 17.54 11.59
CA TYR A 21 15.47 17.40 11.74
C TYR A 21 14.66 18.29 10.77
N LEU A 22 15.28 19.31 10.18
CA LEU A 22 14.66 20.18 9.17
C LEU A 22 14.76 19.59 7.75
N GLN A 23 15.46 18.47 7.56
CA GLN A 23 15.63 17.89 6.25
C GLN A 23 14.33 17.29 5.71
N PRO A 24 14.05 17.48 4.40
CA PRO A 24 12.92 16.85 3.78
C PRO A 24 13.08 15.34 3.74
N PRO A 25 11.98 14.59 3.71
CA PRO A 25 12.00 13.14 3.53
C PRO A 25 12.74 12.74 2.25
N SER A 26 13.47 11.63 2.29
CA SER A 26 14.18 11.14 1.11
C SER A 26 13.22 10.77 -0.03
N GLN A 27 13.53 11.23 -1.25
CA GLN A 27 12.80 10.85 -2.44
C GLN A 27 13.40 9.59 -3.06
N ARG A 28 12.79 8.44 -2.81
CA ARG A 28 13.10 7.24 -3.59
C ARG A 28 12.27 7.26 -4.87
N SER A 29 12.91 7.02 -6.03
CA SER A 29 12.29 7.12 -7.36
C SER A 29 11.04 6.25 -7.52
N ILE A 30 11.01 5.08 -6.92
CA ILE A 30 9.93 4.09 -7.04
C ILE A 30 8.69 4.45 -6.19
N ALA A 31 8.85 5.27 -5.15
CA ALA A 31 7.78 5.56 -4.21
C ALA A 31 7.45 7.05 -4.10
N ARG A 32 7.74 7.85 -5.14
CA ARG A 32 7.53 9.32 -5.10
C ARG A 32 6.11 9.71 -4.74
N PHE A 33 5.13 9.03 -5.32
CA PHE A 33 3.73 9.32 -5.08
C PHE A 33 3.30 8.89 -3.67
N MET A 34 3.72 7.70 -3.22
CA MET A 34 3.40 7.18 -1.88
C MET A 34 4.05 7.98 -0.74
N ASN A 35 5.12 8.73 -1.02
CA ASN A 35 5.78 9.58 -0.04
C ASN A 35 5.26 11.03 -0.03
N MET A 36 4.24 11.34 -0.82
CA MET A 36 3.70 12.71 -0.93
C MET A 36 3.15 13.19 0.41
N SER A 37 2.47 12.35 1.18
CA SER A 37 1.97 12.66 2.52
C SER A 37 3.09 13.13 3.45
N LYS A 38 4.21 12.41 3.49
CA LYS A 38 5.37 12.76 4.31
C LYS A 38 6.00 14.09 3.90
N TRP A 39 6.00 14.39 2.60
CA TRP A 39 6.50 15.66 2.09
C TRP A 39 5.58 16.82 2.46
N ILE A 40 4.28 16.61 2.40
CA ILE A 40 3.28 17.61 2.78
C ILE A 40 3.34 17.86 4.28
N GLU A 41 3.39 16.82 5.11
CA GLU A 41 3.56 16.93 6.55
C GLU A 41 4.85 17.69 6.92
N TRP A 42 5.94 17.36 6.24
CA TRP A 42 7.20 18.08 6.41
C TRP A 42 7.07 19.57 6.02
N ALA A 43 6.48 19.87 4.86
CA ALA A 43 6.29 21.24 4.38
C ALA A 43 5.40 22.06 5.31
N SER A 44 4.28 21.49 5.80
CA SER A 44 3.40 22.12 6.78
C SER A 44 4.10 22.40 8.10
N ARG A 45 4.95 21.46 8.57
CA ARG A 45 5.78 21.66 9.76
C ARG A 45 6.80 22.77 9.55
N MET A 46 7.41 22.81 8.37
CA MET A 46 8.38 23.85 8.02
C MET A 46 7.73 25.23 7.95
N GLN A 47 6.50 25.37 7.42
CA GLN A 47 5.74 26.62 7.46
C GLN A 47 5.57 27.10 8.91
N TYR A 48 5.19 26.22 9.82
CA TYR A 48 4.98 26.56 11.23
C TYR A 48 6.25 27.05 11.92
N VAL A 49 7.39 26.36 11.69
CA VAL A 49 8.66 26.70 12.38
C VAL A 49 9.48 27.76 11.64
N TYR A 50 9.12 28.12 10.39
CA TYR A 50 9.93 29.01 9.54
C TYR A 50 10.31 30.33 10.23
N HIS A 51 9.38 30.92 10.97
CA HIS A 51 9.58 32.22 11.62
C HIS A 51 10.61 32.16 12.75
N THR A 52 10.83 31.00 13.36
CA THR A 52 11.79 30.80 14.46
C THR A 52 13.19 30.45 14.00
N LEU A 53 13.39 30.21 12.70
CA LEU A 53 14.68 29.83 12.15
C LEU A 53 15.63 31.03 12.08
N GLN A 54 16.94 30.76 12.09
CA GLN A 54 17.98 31.75 11.83
C GLN A 54 17.96 32.22 10.37
N ASP A 55 18.45 33.42 10.09
CA ASP A 55 18.29 34.06 8.77
C ASP A 55 19.02 33.33 7.64
N ASP A 56 20.16 32.71 7.90
CA ASP A 56 20.88 31.86 6.96
C ASP A 56 20.07 30.61 6.59
N ILE A 57 19.43 29.99 7.58
CA ILE A 57 18.55 28.83 7.38
C ILE A 57 17.26 29.27 6.67
N LYS A 58 16.66 30.41 7.06
CA LYS A 58 15.49 30.98 6.36
C LYS A 58 15.73 31.16 4.87
N SER A 59 16.93 31.63 4.50
CA SER A 59 17.27 31.81 3.09
C SER A 59 17.18 30.52 2.26
N ILE A 60 17.52 29.38 2.87
CA ILE A 60 17.48 28.06 2.23
C ILE A 60 16.05 27.61 2.01
N TYR A 61 15.17 27.85 2.99
CA TYR A 61 13.79 27.40 2.98
C TYR A 61 12.79 28.47 2.53
N GLN A 62 13.24 29.58 1.97
CA GLN A 62 12.41 30.70 1.52
C GLN A 62 11.28 30.28 0.57
N PHE A 63 11.47 29.19 -0.20
CA PHE A 63 10.45 28.65 -1.11
C PHE A 63 9.24 28.07 -0.35
N ILE A 64 9.33 27.72 0.94
CA ILE A 64 8.20 27.19 1.73
C ILE A 64 7.12 28.26 1.89
N PRO A 65 7.36 29.44 2.48
CA PRO A 65 6.34 30.48 2.57
C PRO A 65 5.88 31.00 1.20
N GLN A 66 6.76 30.99 0.18
CA GLN A 66 6.39 31.38 -1.18
C GLN A 66 5.36 30.44 -1.82
N ASN A 67 5.28 29.20 -1.37
CA ASN A 67 4.35 28.17 -1.85
C ASN A 67 3.35 27.75 -0.78
N ALA A 68 3.08 28.57 0.22
CA ALA A 68 2.22 28.24 1.35
C ALA A 68 0.82 27.78 0.89
N SER A 69 0.21 28.50 -0.05
CA SER A 69 -1.11 28.13 -0.56
C SER A 69 -1.16 26.73 -1.20
N ILE A 70 -0.08 26.32 -1.87
CA ILE A 70 0.01 24.99 -2.48
C ILE A 70 0.15 23.92 -1.39
N VAL A 71 0.94 24.20 -0.35
CA VAL A 71 1.10 23.28 0.79
C VAL A 71 -0.23 23.10 1.52
N ASP A 72 -0.98 24.18 1.73
CA ASP A 72 -2.28 24.16 2.41
C ASP A 72 -3.32 23.36 1.59
N GLU A 73 -3.41 23.63 0.28
CA GLU A 73 -4.27 22.86 -0.63
C GLU A 73 -3.94 21.36 -0.62
N LEU A 74 -2.65 21.01 -0.72
CA LEU A 74 -2.23 19.62 -0.70
C LEU A 74 -2.46 18.97 0.66
N SER A 75 -2.33 19.71 1.75
CA SER A 75 -2.63 19.23 3.10
C SER A 75 -4.11 18.90 3.26
N GLU A 76 -4.98 19.75 2.75
CA GLU A 76 -6.43 19.51 2.74
C GLU A 76 -6.80 18.29 1.91
N ALA A 77 -6.24 18.19 0.69
CA ALA A 77 -6.43 17.02 -0.17
C ALA A 77 -6.00 15.73 0.52
N MET A 78 -4.79 15.70 1.11
CA MET A 78 -4.26 14.50 1.76
C MET A 78 -5.04 14.13 3.02
N ASN A 79 -5.49 15.11 3.79
CA ASN A 79 -6.35 14.86 4.95
C ASN A 79 -7.68 14.20 4.55
N CYS A 80 -8.29 14.65 3.45
CA CYS A 80 -9.50 14.04 2.91
C CYS A 80 -9.22 12.60 2.43
N ILE A 81 -8.19 12.40 1.61
CA ILE A 81 -7.81 11.09 1.07
C ILE A 81 -7.52 10.09 2.20
N THR A 82 -6.75 10.49 3.21
CA THR A 82 -6.41 9.62 4.35
C THR A 82 -7.66 9.19 5.14
N LYS A 83 -8.64 10.09 5.31
CA LYS A 83 -9.89 9.75 5.98
C LYS A 83 -10.72 8.76 5.14
N ILE A 84 -10.81 8.97 3.82
CA ILE A 84 -11.47 8.05 2.89
C ILE A 84 -10.78 6.68 2.93
N GLU A 85 -9.46 6.65 2.80
CA GLU A 85 -8.68 5.43 2.84
C GLU A 85 -8.91 4.65 4.13
N LYS A 86 -8.93 5.34 5.28
CA LYS A 86 -9.19 4.71 6.57
C LYS A 86 -10.59 4.11 6.67
N ASP A 87 -11.63 4.84 6.22
CA ASP A 87 -13.01 4.34 6.24
C ASP A 87 -13.17 3.13 5.34
N VAL A 88 -12.67 3.23 4.11
CA VAL A 88 -12.77 2.17 3.10
C VAL A 88 -11.94 0.92 3.47
N LYS A 89 -10.78 1.09 4.13
CA LYS A 89 -10.00 -0.05 4.64
C LYS A 89 -10.69 -0.80 5.77
N VAL A 90 -11.42 -0.10 6.62
CA VAL A 90 -12.09 -0.70 7.78
C VAL A 90 -13.44 -1.30 7.40
N ASN A 91 -14.22 -0.59 6.60
CA ASN A 91 -15.62 -0.91 6.31
C ASN A 91 -15.83 -1.52 4.91
N GLY A 92 -14.78 -1.57 4.09
CA GLY A 92 -14.92 -1.92 2.68
C GLY A 92 -15.57 -0.82 1.85
N ILE A 93 -15.73 -1.05 0.55
CA ILE A 93 -16.59 -0.25 -0.32
C ILE A 93 -18.01 -0.82 -0.24
N SER A 94 -18.95 0.00 0.18
CA SER A 94 -20.39 -0.30 0.27
C SER A 94 -21.17 0.99 0.02
N TYR A 95 -22.49 0.89 -0.14
CA TYR A 95 -23.34 2.09 -0.26
C TYR A 95 -23.20 3.03 0.94
N GLU A 96 -23.06 2.48 2.15
CA GLU A 96 -22.90 3.28 3.36
C GLU A 96 -21.54 3.98 3.44
N SER A 97 -20.45 3.26 3.21
CA SER A 97 -19.11 3.84 3.24
C SER A 97 -18.93 4.87 2.13
N ALA A 98 -19.49 4.62 0.94
CA ALA A 98 -19.47 5.57 -0.15
C ALA A 98 -20.26 6.84 0.16
N ALA A 99 -21.44 6.74 0.80
CA ALA A 99 -22.21 7.91 1.22
C ALA A 99 -21.44 8.75 2.25
N ARG A 100 -20.75 8.14 3.23
CA ARG A 100 -19.88 8.86 4.17
C ARG A 100 -18.71 9.54 3.46
N CYS A 101 -18.07 8.84 2.54
CA CYS A 101 -16.97 9.39 1.73
C CYS A 101 -17.46 10.55 0.85
N GLU A 102 -18.62 10.42 0.22
CA GLU A 102 -19.24 11.49 -0.57
C GLU A 102 -19.49 12.74 0.29
N GLN A 103 -20.07 12.59 1.47
CA GLN A 103 -20.30 13.70 2.38
C GLN A 103 -18.99 14.39 2.78
N LEU A 104 -17.94 13.60 3.08
CA LEU A 104 -16.61 14.13 3.40
C LEU A 104 -16.04 14.92 2.22
N VAL A 105 -16.07 14.38 1.00
CA VAL A 105 -15.56 15.05 -0.20
C VAL A 105 -16.32 16.35 -0.47
N ARG A 106 -17.66 16.35 -0.35
CA ARG A 106 -18.46 17.55 -0.55
C ARG A 106 -18.15 18.65 0.47
N ASN A 107 -17.93 18.27 1.72
CA ASN A 107 -17.67 19.22 2.81
C ASN A 107 -16.23 19.76 2.83
N THR A 108 -15.28 19.06 2.17
CA THR A 108 -13.87 19.46 2.13
C THR A 108 -13.47 19.90 0.72
N LEU A 109 -13.28 18.96 -0.21
CA LEU A 109 -12.70 19.23 -1.52
C LEU A 109 -13.59 20.08 -2.41
N MET A 110 -14.92 19.88 -2.36
CA MET A 110 -15.85 20.63 -3.24
C MET A 110 -16.08 22.07 -2.77
N SER A 111 -15.76 22.38 -1.51
CA SER A 111 -15.79 23.77 -0.98
C SER A 111 -14.48 24.52 -1.20
N GLY A 112 -13.41 23.84 -1.65
CA GLY A 112 -12.10 24.41 -1.86
C GLY A 112 -11.87 25.04 -3.24
N CYS A 113 -10.61 25.23 -3.59
CA CYS A 113 -10.23 25.79 -4.89
C CYS A 113 -10.53 24.85 -6.07
N GLU A 114 -10.45 25.35 -7.30
CA GLU A 114 -10.75 24.60 -8.53
C GLU A 114 -9.99 23.25 -8.62
N ARG A 115 -8.74 23.20 -8.17
CA ARG A 115 -7.94 21.97 -8.16
C ARG A 115 -8.48 20.93 -7.18
N LEU A 116 -8.90 21.37 -5.99
CA LEU A 116 -9.55 20.50 -5.01
C LEU A 116 -10.91 20.01 -5.50
N GLN A 117 -11.70 20.88 -6.12
CA GLN A 117 -12.98 20.52 -6.73
C GLN A 117 -12.82 19.47 -7.84
N LYS A 118 -11.80 19.61 -8.70
CA LYS A 118 -11.48 18.59 -9.70
C LYS A 118 -11.14 17.25 -9.05
N LEU A 119 -10.30 17.25 -8.02
CA LEU A 119 -9.97 16.04 -7.28
C LEU A 119 -11.24 15.42 -6.65
N GLY A 120 -12.06 16.23 -6.00
CA GLY A 120 -13.35 15.79 -5.44
C GLY A 120 -14.25 15.14 -6.48
N THR A 121 -14.38 15.76 -7.66
CA THR A 121 -15.16 15.22 -8.79
C THR A 121 -14.64 13.85 -9.23
N TYR A 122 -13.32 13.66 -9.33
CA TYR A 122 -12.74 12.36 -9.68
C TYR A 122 -13.03 11.29 -8.61
N ILE A 123 -12.91 11.64 -7.32
CA ILE A 123 -13.19 10.70 -6.23
C ILE A 123 -14.67 10.30 -6.22
N LEU A 124 -15.58 11.27 -6.36
CA LEU A 124 -17.02 11.00 -6.44
C LEU A 124 -17.39 10.14 -7.65
N GLY A 125 -16.80 10.43 -8.82
CA GLY A 125 -16.98 9.63 -10.02
C GLY A 125 -16.50 8.18 -9.84
N TYR A 126 -15.36 7.99 -9.16
CA TYR A 126 -14.85 6.66 -8.84
C TYR A 126 -15.81 5.91 -7.90
N LEU A 127 -16.18 6.51 -6.78
CA LEU A 127 -17.10 5.89 -5.81
C LEU A 127 -18.43 5.49 -6.46
N ASN A 128 -19.05 6.40 -7.23
CA ASN A 128 -20.31 6.12 -7.92
C ASN A 128 -20.19 4.97 -8.91
N ARG A 129 -19.07 4.89 -9.63
CA ARG A 129 -18.81 3.78 -10.55
C ARG A 129 -18.67 2.45 -9.80
N GLU A 130 -17.89 2.40 -8.72
CA GLU A 130 -17.70 1.17 -7.94
C GLU A 130 -19.04 0.67 -7.35
N ILE A 131 -19.84 1.58 -6.78
CA ILE A 131 -21.15 1.23 -6.22
C ILE A 131 -22.10 0.72 -7.30
N SER A 132 -22.02 1.25 -8.54
CA SER A 132 -22.93 0.83 -9.63
C SER A 132 -22.81 -0.63 -10.01
N PHE A 133 -21.71 -1.30 -9.63
CA PHE A 133 -21.47 -2.73 -9.85
C PHE A 133 -21.85 -3.62 -8.66
N MET A 134 -22.39 -3.05 -7.60
CA MET A 134 -22.62 -3.73 -6.34
C MET A 134 -24.10 -3.81 -6.01
N ASP A 135 -24.51 -4.86 -5.33
CA ASP A 135 -25.82 -4.94 -4.72
C ASP A 135 -25.86 -4.11 -3.42
N LYS A 136 -27.07 -3.65 -3.05
CA LYS A 136 -27.23 -2.71 -1.91
C LYS A 136 -26.72 -3.23 -0.57
N GLU A 137 -26.71 -4.54 -0.39
CA GLU A 137 -26.29 -5.20 0.85
C GLU A 137 -24.83 -5.70 0.81
N GLU A 138 -24.16 -5.53 -0.34
CA GLU A 138 -22.80 -5.98 -0.51
C GLU A 138 -21.77 -4.97 0.02
N SER A 139 -20.64 -5.53 0.48
CA SER A 139 -19.44 -4.77 0.80
C SER A 139 -18.22 -5.46 0.19
N HIS A 140 -17.45 -4.72 -0.59
CA HIS A 140 -16.23 -5.21 -1.21
C HIS A 140 -14.98 -4.73 -0.49
N ASN A 141 -14.02 -5.63 -0.30
CA ASN A 141 -12.71 -5.22 0.23
C ASN A 141 -12.02 -4.27 -0.74
N ALA A 142 -11.69 -3.08 -0.27
CA ALA A 142 -10.99 -2.07 -1.05
C ALA A 142 -9.46 -2.15 -0.94
N SER A 143 -8.95 -3.08 -0.13
CA SER A 143 -7.51 -3.19 0.12
C SER A 143 -7.03 -4.62 -0.12
N THR A 144 -5.88 -4.73 -0.77
CA THR A 144 -5.13 -5.98 -0.91
C THR A 144 -4.23 -6.26 0.30
N ASP A 145 -4.21 -5.39 1.32
CA ASP A 145 -3.31 -5.48 2.48
C ASP A 145 -3.40 -6.84 3.19
N THR A 146 -4.62 -7.42 3.29
CA THR A 146 -4.81 -8.74 3.88
C THR A 146 -4.13 -9.83 3.05
N ILE A 147 -4.26 -9.75 1.73
CA ILE A 147 -3.62 -10.67 0.79
C ILE A 147 -2.10 -10.51 0.86
N GLU A 148 -1.61 -9.26 0.79
CA GLU A 148 -0.18 -8.95 0.85
C GLU A 148 0.45 -9.38 2.18
N SER A 149 -0.21 -9.11 3.31
CA SER A 149 0.22 -9.55 4.64
C SER A 149 0.29 -11.08 4.70
N THR A 150 -0.72 -11.77 4.19
CA THR A 150 -0.75 -13.23 4.15
C THR A 150 0.39 -13.79 3.30
N PHE A 151 0.60 -13.24 2.10
CA PHE A 151 1.72 -13.63 1.24
C PHE A 151 3.07 -13.29 1.88
N GLY A 152 3.20 -12.15 2.56
CA GLY A 152 4.41 -11.75 3.28
C GLY A 152 4.84 -12.79 4.31
N VAL A 153 3.90 -13.26 5.13
CA VAL A 153 4.17 -14.30 6.13
C VAL A 153 4.50 -15.65 5.49
N ILE A 154 3.84 -15.99 4.38
CA ILE A 154 4.11 -17.23 3.67
C ILE A 154 5.51 -17.18 3.04
N LYS A 155 5.87 -16.06 2.41
CA LYS A 155 7.21 -15.83 1.87
C LYS A 155 8.31 -15.91 2.94
N ALA A 156 8.07 -15.35 4.13
CA ALA A 156 9.03 -15.42 5.24
C ALA A 156 9.26 -16.84 5.78
N ARG A 157 8.32 -17.75 5.55
CA ARG A 157 8.44 -19.17 5.93
C ARG A 157 8.89 -20.08 4.79
N LYS A 158 8.94 -19.55 3.57
CA LYS A 158 9.44 -20.28 2.42
C LYS A 158 10.96 -20.39 2.53
N SER A 159 11.52 -21.54 2.17
CA SER A 159 12.97 -21.68 1.95
C SER A 159 13.47 -20.61 0.99
N ASP A 160 14.66 -20.08 1.24
CA ASP A 160 15.34 -19.11 0.36
C ASP A 160 15.74 -19.72 -1.01
N ASP A 161 15.51 -21.02 -1.18
CA ASP A 161 15.73 -21.70 -2.45
C ASP A 161 14.74 -21.20 -3.52
N GLY A 162 15.21 -20.25 -4.33
CA GLY A 162 14.44 -19.66 -5.44
C GLY A 162 14.02 -20.67 -6.53
N LEU A 163 14.59 -21.86 -6.52
CA LEU A 163 14.30 -22.94 -7.48
C LEU A 163 13.07 -23.77 -7.10
N ALA A 164 12.62 -23.69 -5.84
CA ALA A 164 11.51 -24.51 -5.35
C ALA A 164 10.15 -24.21 -6.01
N GLY A 165 9.99 -23.06 -6.69
CA GLY A 165 8.74 -22.68 -7.35
C GLY A 165 7.56 -22.56 -6.38
N VAL A 166 6.35 -22.84 -6.88
CA VAL A 166 5.12 -22.92 -6.06
C VAL A 166 5.03 -24.33 -5.47
N THR A 167 4.97 -24.43 -4.15
CA THR A 167 4.91 -25.71 -3.43
C THR A 167 3.52 -25.92 -2.82
N PRO A 168 3.16 -27.14 -2.36
CA PRO A 168 1.92 -27.41 -1.66
C PRO A 168 1.68 -26.52 -0.43
N PHE A 169 2.71 -25.82 0.03
CA PHE A 169 2.60 -24.84 1.12
C PHE A 169 1.57 -23.73 0.81
N ILE A 170 1.23 -23.52 -0.46
CA ILE A 170 0.16 -22.59 -0.87
C ILE A 170 -1.19 -22.96 -0.24
N LEU A 171 -1.44 -24.25 0.06
CA LEU A 171 -2.67 -24.70 0.72
C LEU A 171 -2.81 -24.17 2.15
N MET A 172 -1.72 -23.64 2.74
CA MET A 172 -1.78 -22.96 4.02
C MET A 172 -2.44 -21.58 3.96
N ILE A 173 -2.60 -20.99 2.77
CA ILE A 173 -3.20 -19.65 2.60
C ILE A 173 -4.65 -19.62 3.09
N PRO A 174 -5.59 -20.44 2.55
CA PRO A 174 -6.96 -20.42 2.99
C PRO A 174 -7.12 -20.84 4.47
N LEU A 175 -6.30 -21.78 4.93
CA LEU A 175 -6.31 -22.19 6.33
C LEU A 175 -5.94 -21.04 7.27
N ARG A 176 -4.91 -20.26 6.91
CA ARG A 176 -4.49 -19.10 7.68
C ARG A 176 -5.55 -17.99 7.69
N LEU A 177 -6.18 -17.71 6.55
CA LEU A 177 -7.24 -16.72 6.46
C LEU A 177 -8.44 -17.13 7.33
N HIS A 178 -8.77 -18.42 7.33
CA HIS A 178 -9.83 -18.97 8.15
C HIS A 178 -9.57 -18.78 9.66
N PHE A 179 -8.35 -19.03 10.12
CA PHE A 179 -7.98 -18.83 11.53
C PHE A 179 -7.75 -17.36 11.93
N ALA A 180 -7.48 -16.48 10.96
CA ALA A 180 -7.34 -15.06 11.21
C ALA A 180 -8.70 -14.36 11.43
N ASP A 181 -9.77 -14.93 10.93
CA ASP A 181 -11.11 -14.40 11.10
C ASP A 181 -11.65 -14.69 12.51
N LYS A 182 -11.53 -13.71 13.39
CA LYS A 182 -11.99 -13.80 14.79
C LYS A 182 -13.53 -13.80 14.91
N THR A 183 -14.25 -13.45 13.86
CA THR A 183 -15.72 -13.37 13.87
C THR A 183 -16.33 -14.74 13.58
N ARG A 184 -15.65 -15.58 12.83
CA ARG A 184 -16.05 -16.93 12.52
C ARG A 184 -15.40 -17.90 13.51
N ARG A 185 -16.00 -18.08 14.67
CA ARG A 185 -15.70 -19.23 15.54
C ARG A 185 -16.29 -20.52 14.95
N VAL A 186 -15.65 -21.01 13.90
CA VAL A 186 -15.93 -22.36 13.43
C VAL A 186 -15.18 -23.30 14.37
N GLU A 187 -15.90 -24.19 15.05
CA GLU A 187 -15.29 -25.29 15.80
C GLU A 187 -14.52 -26.15 14.80
N PHE A 188 -13.20 -25.99 14.80
CA PHE A 188 -12.32 -26.72 13.92
C PHE A 188 -11.83 -27.97 14.65
N ASN A 189 -12.45 -29.11 14.34
CA ASN A 189 -12.01 -30.39 14.89
C ASN A 189 -10.78 -30.90 14.13
N PHE A 190 -9.59 -30.59 14.65
CA PHE A 190 -8.32 -31.03 14.07
C PHE A 190 -8.21 -32.56 13.95
N LYS A 191 -8.69 -33.30 14.96
CA LYS A 191 -8.60 -34.76 14.98
C LYS A 191 -9.36 -35.36 13.80
N GLU A 192 -10.60 -35.00 13.64
CA GLU A 192 -11.46 -35.46 12.52
C GLU A 192 -10.86 -35.11 11.15
N ARG A 193 -10.30 -33.91 11.01
CA ARG A 193 -9.65 -33.48 9.75
C ARG A 193 -8.36 -34.23 9.45
N LEU A 194 -7.57 -34.54 10.47
CA LEU A 194 -6.34 -35.34 10.32
C LEU A 194 -6.63 -36.82 10.00
N GLU A 195 -7.72 -37.35 10.47
CA GLU A 195 -8.16 -38.73 10.15
C GLU A 195 -8.50 -38.89 8.66
N VAL A 196 -9.04 -37.83 8.04
CA VAL A 196 -9.43 -37.81 6.62
C VAL A 196 -8.30 -37.34 5.71
N GLY A 197 -7.48 -36.38 6.18
CA GLY A 197 -6.39 -35.76 5.43
C GLY A 197 -5.15 -36.66 5.34
N ARG A 198 -4.84 -37.18 4.18
CA ARG A 198 -3.64 -38.00 3.95
C ARG A 198 -2.64 -37.28 3.04
N HIS A 199 -1.36 -37.48 3.27
CA HIS A 199 -0.28 -36.93 2.43
C HIS A 199 -0.46 -37.29 0.94
N ARG A 200 -1.05 -38.45 0.65
CA ARG A 200 -1.41 -38.87 -0.69
C ARG A 200 -2.32 -37.86 -1.42
N HIS A 201 -3.32 -37.33 -0.74
CA HIS A 201 -4.27 -36.37 -1.34
C HIS A 201 -3.57 -35.03 -1.68
N ILE A 202 -2.63 -34.60 -0.83
CA ILE A 202 -1.82 -33.41 -1.11
C ILE A 202 -0.95 -33.65 -2.35
N LYS A 203 -0.37 -34.84 -2.48
CA LYS A 203 0.45 -35.20 -3.64
C LYS A 203 -0.37 -35.23 -4.91
N GLU A 204 -1.49 -35.94 -4.91
CA GLU A 204 -2.42 -36.02 -6.05
C GLU A 204 -2.88 -34.63 -6.49
N TRP A 205 -3.26 -33.78 -5.54
CA TRP A 205 -3.64 -32.40 -5.84
C TRP A 205 -2.47 -31.60 -6.43
N THR A 206 -1.27 -31.78 -5.90
CA THR A 206 -0.05 -31.11 -6.37
C THR A 206 0.28 -31.49 -7.81
N ASP A 207 0.21 -32.79 -8.13
CA ASP A 207 0.52 -33.30 -9.45
C ASP A 207 -0.45 -32.78 -10.52
N VAL A 208 -1.70 -32.50 -10.14
CA VAL A 208 -2.71 -31.94 -11.05
C VAL A 208 -2.64 -30.41 -11.16
N ASN A 209 -2.38 -29.70 -10.06
CA ASN A 209 -2.60 -28.24 -9.98
C ASN A 209 -1.31 -27.41 -10.01
N LEU A 210 -0.16 -28.01 -9.69
CA LEU A 210 1.10 -27.29 -9.65
C LEU A 210 2.02 -27.71 -10.80
N SER A 211 2.66 -26.72 -11.40
CA SER A 211 3.74 -27.00 -12.36
C SER A 211 4.96 -27.59 -11.65
N PRO A 212 5.69 -28.53 -12.30
CA PRO A 212 6.98 -28.99 -11.80
C PRO A 212 7.92 -27.80 -11.50
N ASN A 213 8.76 -27.93 -10.49
CA ASN A 213 9.71 -26.88 -10.16
C ASN A 213 10.73 -26.66 -11.31
N LEU A 214 11.43 -25.53 -11.27
CA LEU A 214 12.36 -25.15 -12.35
C LEU A 214 13.49 -26.16 -12.54
N VAL A 215 13.92 -26.85 -11.48
CA VAL A 215 14.98 -27.87 -11.56
C VAL A 215 14.48 -29.07 -12.35
N VAL A 216 13.28 -29.58 -12.05
CA VAL A 216 12.67 -30.69 -12.78
C VAL A 216 12.46 -30.33 -14.24
N LYS A 217 11.90 -29.14 -14.53
CA LYS A 217 11.74 -28.66 -15.92
C LYS A 217 13.09 -28.58 -16.68
N ARG A 218 14.15 -28.13 -16.02
CA ARG A 218 15.48 -28.06 -16.63
C ARG A 218 16.05 -29.46 -16.91
N LEU A 219 15.90 -30.39 -15.96
CA LEU A 219 16.33 -31.78 -16.13
C LEU A 219 15.57 -32.46 -17.28
N GLU A 220 14.27 -32.27 -17.37
CA GLU A 220 13.47 -32.78 -18.50
C GLU A 220 13.90 -32.17 -19.83
N THR A 221 14.22 -30.86 -19.85
CA THR A 221 14.70 -30.18 -21.07
C THR A 221 16.07 -30.70 -21.51
N ILE A 222 16.96 -30.93 -20.55
CA ILE A 222 18.28 -31.50 -20.82
C ILE A 222 18.14 -32.95 -21.34
N GLY A 223 17.32 -33.77 -20.67
CA GLY A 223 17.04 -35.15 -21.08
C GLY A 223 16.51 -35.23 -22.51
N LYS A 224 15.56 -34.37 -22.90
CA LYS A 224 15.04 -34.31 -24.28
C LYS A 224 16.11 -33.91 -25.31
N LYS A 225 17.04 -33.03 -24.94
CA LYS A 225 18.14 -32.62 -25.82
C LYS A 225 19.22 -33.72 -25.99
N CYS A 226 19.41 -34.54 -24.94
CA CYS A 226 20.40 -35.63 -25.00
C CYS A 226 19.90 -36.88 -25.75
N VAL A 227 18.61 -37.04 -25.93
CA VAL A 227 17.98 -38.18 -26.66
C VAL A 227 17.85 -37.87 -28.16
N GLY A 228 18.15 -36.67 -28.60
CA GLY A 228 18.04 -36.18 -29.98
C GLY A 228 19.39 -36.19 -30.76
N PHE A 229 20.39 -36.94 -30.29
CA PHE A 229 21.63 -37.20 -31.00
C PHE A 229 21.75 -38.69 -31.38
#